data_2c63cadd8267b46918c0736258b2bc7e
#
_entry.id   2c63cadd8267b46918c0736258b2bc7e
#
_cell.length_a   1.000
_cell.length_b   1.000
_cell.length_c   1.000
_cell.angle_alpha   90.00
_cell.angle_beta   90.00
_cell.angle_gamma   90.00
#
_symmetry.space_group_name_H-M   'P 1'
#
loop_
_entity.id
_entity.type
_entity.pdbx_description
1 polymer ?
#
loop_
_entity_poly.entity_id
_entity_poly.type
_entity_poly.pdbx_seq_one_letter_code
_entity_poly.pdbx_strand_id
1 'polypeptide(L)'
;QPDRIPIDFGGTATSGIHVACVAALRDYYGLKRQLVKVHEPYQMLGWIEDDLAEVLGIDVAAVIPRATMFGFPNTKWQPWRTPFGLEVLVSEHFKTKVDENGDTVIYPQGDTSVPPSGRMPKGGYFFDSIVRQAPIDDDKLDPRDNLEEFGPISDADVAHIRSEVDRASATGRGVVATFGGTAFGDIALVPAPFLKHPKGIRDISEWYISTVIRRDYIHEVFSRQCEIALANLARIHAAIGDAVDVVFVCGTDFGTQTSTFCSPDTFKSLYMPYYKKVNEWIHGHTRWRTFKHCCGSA
;
A
#
# COMPACT_ATOMS: atom_id res chain seq x y z
N GLN A 1 1.42 -8.00 30.86
CA GLN A 1 2.13 -8.71 29.77
C GLN A 1 1.10 -9.53 29.00
N PRO A 2 1.18 -9.60 27.65
CA PRO A 2 0.31 -10.49 26.89
C PRO A 2 0.59 -11.95 27.27
N ASP A 3 -0.43 -12.78 27.19
CA ASP A 3 -0.36 -14.22 27.47
C ASP A 3 0.34 -14.99 26.34
N ARG A 4 0.38 -14.44 25.14
CA ARG A 4 1.02 -14.98 23.94
C ARG A 4 1.50 -13.88 22.99
N ILE A 5 2.29 -14.24 21.97
CA ILE A 5 2.69 -13.35 20.90
C ILE A 5 1.44 -13.04 20.04
N PRO A 6 1.13 -11.76 19.78
CA PRO A 6 0.03 -11.39 18.90
C PRO A 6 0.21 -11.93 17.48
N ILE A 7 -0.88 -12.41 16.90
CA ILE A 7 -0.92 -12.90 15.51
C ILE A 7 -1.52 -11.83 14.60
N ASP A 8 -0.76 -11.44 13.59
CA ASP A 8 -1.19 -10.53 12.54
C ASP A 8 -1.23 -11.25 11.18
N PHE A 9 -2.44 -11.41 10.63
CA PHE A 9 -2.67 -11.71 9.24
C PHE A 9 -3.66 -10.67 8.69
N GLY A 10 -3.18 -9.78 7.82
CA GLY A 10 -3.99 -8.79 7.14
C GLY A 10 -4.18 -7.47 7.88
N GLY A 11 -3.45 -7.19 8.95
CA GLY A 11 -3.42 -5.87 9.58
C GLY A 11 -2.84 -4.79 8.66
N THR A 12 -1.95 -5.20 7.76
CA THR A 12 -1.40 -4.38 6.66
C THR A 12 -1.29 -5.22 5.38
N ALA A 13 -0.96 -4.58 4.24
CA ALA A 13 -0.68 -5.32 3.01
C ALA A 13 0.53 -6.25 3.15
N THR A 14 1.51 -5.92 4.00
CA THR A 14 2.73 -6.74 4.21
C THR A 14 2.49 -8.00 5.05
N SER A 15 1.41 -8.04 5.83
CA SER A 15 0.96 -9.23 6.58
C SER A 15 -0.25 -9.91 5.92
N GLY A 16 -0.65 -9.45 4.74
CA GLY A 16 -1.78 -9.98 3.99
C GLY A 16 -1.55 -11.40 3.48
N ILE A 17 -2.65 -12.13 3.23
CA ILE A 17 -2.64 -13.49 2.68
C ILE A 17 -3.25 -13.45 1.28
N HIS A 18 -2.58 -14.10 0.32
CA HIS A 18 -3.07 -14.23 -1.06
C HIS A 18 -4.47 -14.87 -1.10
N VAL A 19 -5.33 -14.39 -1.98
CA VAL A 19 -6.75 -14.79 -2.07
C VAL A 19 -6.95 -16.30 -2.20
N ALA A 20 -6.06 -17.00 -2.92
CA ALA A 20 -6.13 -18.47 -3.06
C ALA A 20 -5.82 -19.18 -1.74
N CYS A 21 -4.90 -18.65 -0.93
CA CYS A 21 -4.59 -19.19 0.39
C CYS A 21 -5.75 -18.94 1.36
N VAL A 22 -6.38 -17.76 1.33
CA VAL A 22 -7.58 -17.47 2.13
C VAL A 22 -8.70 -18.44 1.79
N ALA A 23 -8.96 -18.69 0.50
CA ALA A 23 -9.96 -19.67 0.07
C ALA A 23 -9.62 -21.08 0.56
N ALA A 24 -8.37 -21.53 0.42
CA ALA A 24 -7.91 -22.84 0.87
C ALA A 24 -7.99 -23.00 2.40
N LEU A 25 -7.66 -21.95 3.17
CA LEU A 25 -7.79 -21.97 4.63
C LEU A 25 -9.26 -22.10 5.06
N ARG A 26 -10.19 -21.41 4.39
CA ARG A 26 -11.63 -21.55 4.66
C ARG A 26 -12.11 -22.98 4.42
N ASP A 27 -11.69 -23.59 3.31
CA ASP A 27 -12.04 -25.00 3.01
C ASP A 27 -11.39 -25.95 4.04
N TYR A 28 -10.12 -25.74 4.41
CA TYR A 28 -9.40 -26.57 5.39
C TYR A 28 -10.06 -26.57 6.78
N TYR A 29 -10.52 -25.40 7.24
CA TYR A 29 -11.20 -25.29 8.53
C TYR A 29 -12.71 -25.60 8.46
N GLY A 30 -13.22 -26.02 7.30
CA GLY A 30 -14.64 -26.37 7.13
C GLY A 30 -15.60 -25.18 7.31
N LEU A 31 -15.12 -23.97 7.06
CA LEU A 31 -15.94 -22.76 7.16
C LEU A 31 -16.92 -22.66 5.99
N LYS A 32 -18.00 -21.90 6.18
CA LYS A 32 -18.99 -21.67 5.13
C LYS A 32 -18.31 -21.25 3.83
N ARG A 33 -18.59 -21.99 2.75
CA ARG A 33 -18.05 -21.68 1.42
C ARG A 33 -18.62 -20.37 0.91
N GLN A 34 -17.72 -19.44 0.53
CA GLN A 34 -18.07 -18.16 -0.06
C GLN A 34 -16.92 -17.68 -0.94
N LEU A 35 -17.22 -16.80 -1.91
CA LEU A 35 -16.19 -16.17 -2.72
C LEU A 35 -15.40 -15.18 -1.86
N VAL A 36 -14.09 -15.29 -1.91
CA VAL A 36 -13.19 -14.39 -1.18
C VAL A 36 -13.06 -13.05 -1.93
N LYS A 37 -13.19 -11.94 -1.20
CA LYS A 37 -12.98 -10.60 -1.75
C LYS A 37 -11.49 -10.31 -1.91
N VAL A 38 -11.07 -9.83 -3.09
CA VAL A 38 -9.72 -9.28 -3.30
C VAL A 38 -9.73 -7.82 -2.89
N HIS A 39 -9.26 -7.51 -1.69
CA HIS A 39 -9.28 -6.14 -1.17
C HIS A 39 -8.03 -5.34 -1.56
N GLU A 40 -6.91 -6.00 -1.80
CA GLU A 40 -5.68 -5.41 -2.32
C GLU A 40 -5.28 -6.15 -3.61
N PRO A 41 -5.57 -5.56 -4.78
CA PRO A 41 -5.42 -6.27 -6.07
C PRO A 41 -3.97 -6.38 -6.56
N TYR A 42 -3.03 -5.55 -6.10
CA TYR A 42 -1.63 -5.61 -6.55
C TYR A 42 -1.00 -6.96 -6.19
N GLN A 43 -1.12 -7.37 -4.94
CA GLN A 43 -0.65 -8.66 -4.44
C GLN A 43 -1.75 -9.74 -4.42
N MET A 44 -2.95 -9.43 -4.93
CA MET A 44 -4.11 -10.34 -4.90
C MET A 44 -4.47 -10.80 -3.49
N LEU A 45 -4.42 -9.89 -2.49
CA LEU A 45 -4.71 -10.23 -1.11
C LEU A 45 -6.21 -10.43 -0.88
N GLY A 46 -6.54 -11.56 -0.24
CA GLY A 46 -7.89 -11.91 0.13
C GLY A 46 -8.32 -11.27 1.46
N TRP A 47 -9.58 -10.79 1.50
CA TRP A 47 -10.17 -10.34 2.75
C TRP A 47 -10.37 -11.51 3.71
N ILE A 48 -9.91 -11.37 4.94
CA ILE A 48 -10.08 -12.36 6.00
C ILE A 48 -11.32 -11.95 6.80
N GLU A 49 -12.40 -12.72 6.61
CA GLU A 49 -13.65 -12.52 7.35
C GLU A 49 -13.51 -12.98 8.81
N ASP A 50 -14.37 -12.49 9.70
CA ASP A 50 -14.25 -12.70 11.14
C ASP A 50 -14.25 -14.17 11.55
N ASP A 51 -15.02 -15.03 10.87
CA ASP A 51 -15.05 -16.48 11.13
C ASP A 51 -13.69 -17.15 10.90
N LEU A 52 -12.97 -16.74 9.87
CA LEU A 52 -11.61 -17.23 9.61
C LEU A 52 -10.61 -16.58 10.58
N ALA A 53 -10.76 -15.29 10.87
CA ALA A 53 -9.92 -14.61 11.81
C ALA A 53 -9.98 -15.21 13.23
N GLU A 54 -11.16 -15.62 13.67
CA GLU A 54 -11.37 -16.35 14.94
C GLU A 54 -10.62 -17.68 14.97
N VAL A 55 -10.81 -18.51 13.94
CA VAL A 55 -10.17 -19.83 13.86
C VAL A 55 -8.65 -19.73 13.81
N LEU A 56 -8.11 -18.71 13.12
CA LEU A 56 -6.67 -18.46 13.04
C LEU A 56 -6.11 -17.77 14.32
N GLY A 57 -6.99 -17.32 15.22
CA GLY A 57 -6.58 -16.59 16.42
C GLY A 57 -5.93 -15.26 16.14
N ILE A 58 -6.42 -14.51 15.13
CA ILE A 58 -5.88 -13.23 14.73
C ILE A 58 -6.23 -12.17 15.78
N ASP A 59 -5.22 -11.40 16.19
CA ASP A 59 -5.33 -10.41 17.26
C ASP A 59 -5.49 -8.97 16.75
N VAL A 60 -5.45 -8.76 15.44
CA VAL A 60 -5.51 -7.43 14.83
C VAL A 60 -6.69 -7.27 13.88
N ALA A 61 -7.13 -6.02 13.71
CA ALA A 61 -8.10 -5.61 12.71
C ALA A 61 -7.54 -4.43 11.91
N ALA A 62 -7.59 -4.53 10.58
CA ALA A 62 -7.06 -3.50 9.69
C ALA A 62 -8.00 -2.31 9.53
N VAL A 63 -7.43 -1.11 9.48
CA VAL A 63 -8.03 0.08 8.87
C VAL A 63 -7.41 0.23 7.49
N ILE A 64 -8.17 -0.09 6.44
CA ILE A 64 -7.68 -0.09 5.07
C ILE A 64 -7.92 1.27 4.40
N PRO A 65 -7.03 1.71 3.51
CA PRO A 65 -7.24 2.89 2.69
C PRO A 65 -8.50 2.76 1.81
N ARG A 66 -9.15 3.88 1.50
CA ARG A 66 -10.31 3.90 0.60
C ARG A 66 -9.95 3.49 -0.82
N ALA A 67 -8.76 3.84 -1.28
CA ALA A 67 -8.28 3.48 -2.61
C ALA A 67 -7.25 2.34 -2.53
N THR A 68 -7.32 1.43 -3.51
CA THR A 68 -6.35 0.36 -3.74
C THR A 68 -5.05 0.91 -4.36
N MET A 69 -4.04 0.05 -4.50
CA MET A 69 -2.79 0.36 -5.22
C MET A 69 -3.01 0.79 -6.68
N PHE A 70 -4.15 0.46 -7.30
CA PHE A 70 -4.52 0.93 -8.63
C PHE A 70 -5.45 2.15 -8.62
N GLY A 71 -5.67 2.79 -7.47
CA GLY A 71 -6.37 4.07 -7.33
C GLY A 71 -7.89 3.99 -7.40
N PHE A 72 -8.50 2.83 -7.30
CA PHE A 72 -9.95 2.67 -7.26
C PHE A 72 -10.43 2.15 -5.89
N PRO A 73 -11.68 2.46 -5.47
CA PRO A 73 -12.22 1.99 -4.23
C PRO A 73 -12.73 0.54 -4.32
N ASN A 74 -12.78 -0.14 -3.19
CA ASN A 74 -13.38 -1.46 -3.03
C ASN A 74 -14.89 -1.35 -2.84
N THR A 75 -15.64 -1.22 -3.94
CA THR A 75 -17.10 -1.05 -3.93
C THR A 75 -17.78 -2.00 -4.90
N LYS A 76 -19.06 -2.30 -4.63
CA LYS A 76 -19.93 -3.10 -5.52
C LYS A 76 -19.24 -4.36 -6.05
N TRP A 77 -18.94 -5.24 -5.12
CA TRP A 77 -18.27 -6.52 -5.37
C TRP A 77 -18.95 -7.35 -6.45
N GLN A 78 -18.15 -7.84 -7.42
CA GLN A 78 -18.62 -8.67 -8.54
C GLN A 78 -17.72 -9.90 -8.71
N PRO A 79 -18.28 -11.05 -9.16
CA PRO A 79 -17.48 -12.23 -9.44
C PRO A 79 -16.46 -11.98 -10.57
N TRP A 80 -15.25 -12.52 -10.38
CA TRP A 80 -14.20 -12.54 -11.38
C TRP A 80 -13.44 -13.86 -11.31
N ARG A 81 -13.14 -14.44 -12.46
CA ARG A 81 -12.34 -15.67 -12.54
C ARG A 81 -10.89 -15.32 -12.78
N THR A 82 -10.04 -15.70 -11.84
CA THR A 82 -8.59 -15.47 -11.92
C THR A 82 -7.96 -16.30 -13.05
N PRO A 83 -6.79 -15.86 -13.61
CA PRO A 83 -6.04 -16.66 -14.58
C PRO A 83 -5.61 -18.04 -14.06
N PHE A 84 -5.46 -18.19 -12.76
CA PHE A 84 -5.16 -19.46 -12.09
C PHE A 84 -6.38 -20.29 -11.70
N GLY A 85 -7.58 -19.92 -12.20
CA GLY A 85 -8.78 -20.75 -12.16
C GLY A 85 -9.68 -20.61 -10.94
N LEU A 86 -9.35 -19.73 -9.98
CA LEU A 86 -10.18 -19.44 -8.80
C LEU A 86 -11.24 -18.39 -9.12
N GLU A 87 -12.46 -18.55 -8.63
CA GLU A 87 -13.50 -17.52 -8.66
C GLU A 87 -13.46 -16.70 -7.38
N VAL A 88 -13.40 -15.38 -7.51
CA VAL A 88 -13.23 -14.42 -6.41
C VAL A 88 -14.18 -13.22 -6.59
N LEU A 89 -14.28 -12.37 -5.59
CA LEU A 89 -14.98 -11.10 -5.68
C LEU A 89 -13.97 -9.96 -5.84
N VAL A 90 -14.22 -9.09 -6.81
CA VAL A 90 -13.43 -7.88 -7.07
C VAL A 90 -14.33 -6.65 -7.13
N SER A 91 -13.75 -5.45 -6.95
CA SER A 91 -14.47 -4.18 -7.12
C SER A 91 -15.03 -4.03 -8.55
N GLU A 92 -16.15 -3.32 -8.71
CA GLU A 92 -16.67 -2.94 -10.03
C GLU A 92 -15.65 -2.17 -10.89
N HIS A 93 -14.68 -1.51 -10.23
CA HIS A 93 -13.61 -0.76 -10.88
C HIS A 93 -12.37 -1.60 -11.23
N PHE A 94 -12.34 -2.84 -10.83
CA PHE A 94 -11.28 -3.79 -11.21
C PHE A 94 -11.43 -4.15 -12.68
N LYS A 95 -10.77 -3.38 -13.56
CA LYS A 95 -10.85 -3.58 -15.02
C LYS A 95 -9.57 -4.21 -15.54
N THR A 96 -9.70 -5.39 -16.13
CA THR A 96 -8.58 -6.15 -16.70
C THR A 96 -8.84 -6.51 -18.15
N LYS A 97 -7.75 -6.75 -18.91
CA LYS A 97 -7.76 -7.36 -20.24
C LYS A 97 -6.62 -8.36 -20.32
N VAL A 98 -6.75 -9.34 -21.20
CA VAL A 98 -5.63 -10.20 -21.59
C VAL A 98 -4.95 -9.55 -22.78
N ASP A 99 -3.65 -9.35 -22.72
CA ASP A 99 -2.85 -8.79 -23.80
C ASP A 99 -2.41 -9.86 -24.82
N GLU A 100 -1.67 -9.46 -25.85
CA GLU A 100 -1.18 -10.32 -26.93
C GLU A 100 -0.21 -11.42 -26.46
N ASN A 101 0.44 -11.22 -25.29
CA ASN A 101 1.34 -12.18 -24.69
C ASN A 101 0.61 -13.19 -23.80
N GLY A 102 -0.70 -12.98 -23.58
CA GLY A 102 -1.52 -13.77 -22.68
C GLY A 102 -1.40 -13.32 -21.22
N ASP A 103 -0.79 -12.18 -20.94
CA ASP A 103 -0.70 -11.56 -19.62
C ASP A 103 -2.00 -10.83 -19.28
N THR A 104 -2.37 -10.83 -18.02
CA THR A 104 -3.53 -10.05 -17.56
C THR A 104 -3.06 -8.67 -17.14
N VAL A 105 -3.55 -7.63 -17.84
CA VAL A 105 -3.24 -6.24 -17.50
C VAL A 105 -4.40 -5.58 -16.75
N ILE A 106 -4.06 -4.64 -15.84
CA ILE A 106 -5.00 -3.87 -15.03
C ILE A 106 -4.78 -2.37 -15.23
N TYR A 107 -5.87 -1.60 -15.13
CA TYR A 107 -5.90 -0.19 -15.47
C TYR A 107 -6.00 0.72 -14.24
N PRO A 108 -5.28 1.86 -14.23
CA PRO A 108 -5.35 2.82 -13.14
C PRO A 108 -6.78 3.39 -13.01
N GLN A 109 -7.28 3.45 -11.78
CA GLN A 109 -8.62 3.93 -11.45
C GLN A 109 -9.76 3.20 -12.20
N GLY A 110 -9.48 2.03 -12.78
CA GLY A 110 -10.41 1.28 -13.62
C GLY A 110 -10.67 1.90 -14.99
N ASP A 111 -9.87 2.85 -15.42
CA ASP A 111 -10.01 3.59 -16.68
C ASP A 111 -9.29 2.89 -17.84
N THR A 112 -10.05 2.19 -18.67
CA THR A 112 -9.51 1.45 -19.83
C THR A 112 -9.19 2.34 -21.04
N SER A 113 -9.42 3.65 -20.96
CA SER A 113 -9.07 4.61 -22.00
C SER A 113 -7.60 5.07 -21.95
N VAL A 114 -6.90 4.75 -20.86
CA VAL A 114 -5.47 5.04 -20.65
C VAL A 114 -4.64 3.75 -20.67
N PRO A 115 -3.31 3.82 -20.83
CA PRO A 115 -2.46 2.64 -20.77
C PRO A 115 -2.59 1.89 -19.43
N PRO A 116 -2.47 0.55 -19.43
CA PRO A 116 -2.48 -0.24 -18.22
C PRO A 116 -1.30 0.13 -17.30
N SER A 117 -1.48 -0.03 -15.99
CA SER A 117 -0.48 0.30 -14.98
C SER A 117 0.05 -0.90 -14.21
N GLY A 118 -0.58 -2.06 -14.38
CA GLY A 118 -0.13 -3.31 -13.79
C GLY A 118 -0.30 -4.48 -14.73
N ARG A 119 0.52 -5.52 -14.53
CA ARG A 119 0.55 -6.74 -15.33
C ARG A 119 0.74 -7.96 -14.43
N MET A 120 -0.13 -8.94 -14.58
CA MET A 120 0.07 -10.29 -14.06
C MET A 120 0.54 -11.16 -15.22
N PRO A 121 1.78 -11.66 -15.21
CA PRO A 121 2.28 -12.54 -16.26
C PRO A 121 1.42 -13.81 -16.40
N LYS A 122 1.38 -14.38 -17.59
CA LYS A 122 0.72 -15.68 -17.81
C LYS A 122 1.29 -16.73 -16.87
N GLY A 123 0.42 -17.34 -16.07
CA GLY A 123 0.81 -18.29 -15.02
C GLY A 123 1.25 -17.64 -13.70
N GLY A 124 1.22 -16.32 -13.62
CA GLY A 124 1.46 -15.56 -12.38
C GLY A 124 0.24 -15.55 -11.45
N TYR A 125 0.47 -15.04 -10.24
CA TYR A 125 -0.54 -15.01 -9.18
C TYR A 125 -0.85 -13.61 -8.66
N PHE A 126 -0.03 -12.60 -9.00
CA PHE A 126 -0.15 -11.21 -8.58
C PHE A 126 0.32 -10.26 -9.67
N PHE A 127 0.00 -8.98 -9.52
CA PHE A 127 0.38 -7.95 -10.48
C PHE A 127 1.72 -7.31 -10.14
N ASP A 128 2.51 -7.01 -11.18
CA ASP A 128 3.66 -6.12 -11.11
C ASP A 128 3.28 -4.76 -11.72
N SER A 129 3.92 -3.68 -11.28
CA SER A 129 3.76 -2.37 -11.89
C SER A 129 4.36 -2.34 -13.30
N ILE A 130 3.61 -1.76 -14.24
CA ILE A 130 4.15 -1.40 -15.56
C ILE A 130 4.82 -0.03 -15.40
N VAL A 131 6.12 0.02 -15.68
CA VAL A 131 6.87 1.28 -15.69
C VAL A 131 6.43 2.12 -16.88
N ARG A 132 5.92 3.33 -16.60
CA ARG A 132 5.41 4.29 -17.60
C ARG A 132 6.28 5.53 -17.59
N GLN A 133 7.60 5.32 -17.58
CA GLN A 133 8.61 6.37 -17.55
C GLN A 133 8.78 7.00 -18.93
N ALA A 134 8.56 8.31 -19.03
CA ALA A 134 9.00 9.08 -20.19
C ALA A 134 10.54 9.25 -20.15
N PRO A 135 11.21 9.47 -21.30
CA PRO A 135 12.63 9.79 -21.33
C PRO A 135 12.94 10.97 -20.41
N ILE A 136 13.94 10.81 -19.55
CA ILE A 136 14.35 11.85 -18.59
C ILE A 136 15.14 12.93 -19.35
N ASP A 137 14.73 14.17 -19.12
CA ASP A 137 15.43 15.39 -19.54
C ASP A 137 15.71 16.16 -18.25
N ASP A 138 16.96 16.14 -17.79
CA ASP A 138 17.36 16.74 -16.51
C ASP A 138 17.05 18.25 -16.44
N ASP A 139 17.06 18.94 -17.58
CA ASP A 139 16.75 20.38 -17.64
C ASP A 139 15.24 20.67 -17.45
N LYS A 140 14.39 19.64 -17.53
CA LYS A 140 12.93 19.75 -17.41
C LYS A 140 12.35 19.03 -16.19
N LEU A 141 13.19 18.36 -15.40
CA LEU A 141 12.71 17.68 -14.20
C LEU A 141 12.20 18.69 -13.17
N ASP A 142 10.97 18.49 -12.74
CA ASP A 142 10.31 19.26 -11.70
C ASP A 142 9.92 18.35 -10.53
N PRO A 143 10.41 18.60 -9.30
CA PRO A 143 10.03 17.80 -8.13
C PRO A 143 8.51 17.71 -7.92
N ARG A 144 7.74 18.71 -8.38
CA ARG A 144 6.26 18.70 -8.31
C ARG A 144 5.63 17.56 -9.10
N ASP A 145 6.29 17.05 -10.12
CA ASP A 145 5.82 15.92 -10.92
C ASP A 145 5.84 14.60 -10.14
N ASN A 146 6.70 14.48 -9.12
CA ASN A 146 6.69 13.35 -8.18
C ASN A 146 5.85 13.63 -6.90
N LEU A 147 5.06 14.71 -6.91
CA LEU A 147 4.15 15.06 -5.83
C LEU A 147 2.67 15.01 -6.25
N GLU A 148 2.36 14.59 -7.49
CA GLU A 148 0.99 14.53 -8.02
C GLU A 148 0.02 13.73 -7.14
N GLU A 149 0.52 12.68 -6.49
CA GLU A 149 -0.24 11.81 -5.60
C GLU A 149 -0.40 12.34 -4.18
N PHE A 150 0.39 13.34 -3.79
CA PHE A 150 0.37 13.87 -2.43
C PHE A 150 -0.40 15.18 -2.37
N GLY A 151 -1.33 15.25 -1.43
CA GLY A 151 -2.16 16.43 -1.21
C GLY A 151 -2.85 16.39 0.14
N PRO A 152 -3.59 17.45 0.50
CA PRO A 152 -4.43 17.44 1.69
C PRO A 152 -5.44 16.30 1.61
N ILE A 153 -5.54 15.50 2.68
CA ILE A 153 -6.52 14.42 2.77
C ILE A 153 -7.94 14.96 2.63
N SER A 154 -8.78 14.32 1.81
CA SER A 154 -10.16 14.77 1.59
C SER A 154 -11.07 14.47 2.80
N ASP A 155 -12.18 15.19 2.90
CA ASP A 155 -13.21 14.90 3.92
C ASP A 155 -13.80 13.50 3.75
N ALA A 156 -13.90 13.02 2.50
CA ALA A 156 -14.39 11.68 2.20
C ALA A 156 -13.41 10.59 2.68
N ASP A 157 -12.11 10.81 2.58
CA ASP A 157 -11.11 9.88 3.09
C ASP A 157 -11.04 9.89 4.62
N VAL A 158 -11.17 11.06 5.25
CA VAL A 158 -11.28 11.16 6.72
C VAL A 158 -12.52 10.44 7.23
N ALA A 159 -13.68 10.62 6.59
CA ALA A 159 -14.92 9.94 6.95
C ALA A 159 -14.80 8.41 6.76
N HIS A 160 -14.15 7.96 5.69
CA HIS A 160 -13.86 6.54 5.47
C HIS A 160 -12.96 5.97 6.57
N ILE A 161 -11.85 6.63 6.89
CA ILE A 161 -10.92 6.21 7.95
C ILE A 161 -11.69 6.08 9.28
N ARG A 162 -12.52 7.05 9.62
CA ARG A 162 -13.32 7.00 10.84
C ARG A 162 -14.24 5.79 10.87
N SER A 163 -14.97 5.54 9.77
CA SER A 163 -15.85 4.38 9.65
C SER A 163 -15.09 3.05 9.75
N GLU A 164 -13.89 2.96 9.17
CA GLU A 164 -13.05 1.76 9.26
C GLU A 164 -12.48 1.57 10.68
N VAL A 165 -12.11 2.64 11.36
CA VAL A 165 -11.68 2.59 12.78
C VAL A 165 -12.83 2.11 13.65
N ASP A 166 -14.03 2.64 13.49
CA ASP A 166 -15.23 2.21 14.23
C ASP A 166 -15.52 0.72 14.00
N ARG A 167 -15.43 0.26 12.74
CA ARG A 167 -15.58 -1.16 12.38
C ARG A 167 -14.51 -2.04 13.03
N ALA A 168 -13.23 -1.64 12.92
CA ALA A 168 -12.11 -2.40 13.47
C ALA A 168 -12.19 -2.49 14.99
N SER A 169 -12.47 -1.37 15.67
CA SER A 169 -12.60 -1.30 17.13
C SER A 169 -13.74 -2.19 17.66
N ALA A 170 -14.83 -2.32 16.89
CA ALA A 170 -15.97 -3.16 17.28
C ALA A 170 -15.62 -4.67 17.35
N THR A 171 -14.50 -5.10 16.74
CA THR A 171 -14.03 -6.49 16.81
C THR A 171 -13.38 -6.87 18.14
N GLY A 172 -12.99 -5.89 18.96
CA GLY A 172 -12.22 -6.09 20.20
C GLY A 172 -10.75 -6.50 19.96
N ARG A 173 -10.26 -6.50 18.71
CA ARG A 173 -8.88 -6.75 18.34
C ARG A 173 -8.06 -5.46 18.33
N GLY A 174 -6.73 -5.57 18.38
CA GLY A 174 -5.83 -4.41 18.19
C GLY A 174 -6.02 -3.78 16.82
N VAL A 175 -6.13 -2.45 16.76
CA VAL A 175 -6.41 -1.72 15.52
C VAL A 175 -5.10 -1.31 14.85
N VAL A 176 -4.87 -1.80 13.62
CA VAL A 176 -3.71 -1.46 12.80
C VAL A 176 -4.16 -0.64 11.59
N ALA A 177 -3.57 0.55 11.39
CA ALA A 177 -3.99 1.47 10.35
C ALA A 177 -2.88 1.79 9.34
N THR A 178 -3.25 1.90 8.06
CA THR A 178 -2.42 2.43 6.98
C THR A 178 -3.04 3.73 6.48
N PHE A 179 -2.42 4.88 6.77
CA PHE A 179 -2.94 6.19 6.37
C PHE A 179 -2.36 6.70 5.05
N GLY A 180 -1.22 6.16 4.63
CA GLY A 180 -0.51 6.59 3.42
C GLY A 180 0.31 7.87 3.60
N GLY A 181 1.01 8.25 2.53
CA GLY A 181 1.81 9.50 2.47
C GLY A 181 3.18 9.45 3.14
N THR A 182 3.45 8.46 3.99
CA THR A 182 4.68 8.35 4.77
C THR A 182 5.72 7.38 4.21
N ALA A 183 5.44 6.74 3.07
CA ALA A 183 6.36 5.83 2.39
C ALA A 183 7.28 6.62 1.44
N PHE A 184 8.43 7.08 1.95
CA PHE A 184 9.39 7.85 1.15
C PHE A 184 10.16 6.93 0.21
N GLY A 185 9.98 7.11 -1.12
CA GLY A 185 10.68 6.35 -2.16
C GLY A 185 10.40 4.85 -2.16
N ASP A 186 9.21 4.45 -1.77
CA ASP A 186 8.76 3.05 -1.82
C ASP A 186 8.72 2.55 -3.26
N ILE A 187 9.45 1.48 -3.55
CA ILE A 187 9.60 0.93 -4.91
C ILE A 187 8.26 0.45 -5.51
N ALA A 188 7.31 0.06 -4.71
CA ALA A 188 5.98 -0.30 -5.18
C ALA A 188 5.14 0.94 -5.55
N LEU A 189 5.45 2.10 -4.97
CA LEU A 189 4.73 3.35 -5.19
C LEU A 189 5.37 4.26 -6.23
N VAL A 190 6.70 4.20 -6.41
CA VAL A 190 7.44 5.01 -7.39
C VAL A 190 6.84 4.93 -8.79
N PRO A 191 6.46 3.74 -9.34
CA PRO A 191 5.81 3.65 -10.66
C PRO A 191 4.43 4.28 -10.74
N ALA A 192 3.84 4.68 -9.61
CA ALA A 192 2.52 5.28 -9.48
C ALA A 192 1.41 4.51 -10.22
N PRO A 193 1.17 3.22 -9.89
CA PRO A 193 0.18 2.39 -10.58
C PRO A 193 -1.25 2.94 -10.47
N PHE A 194 -1.51 3.85 -9.54
CA PHE A 194 -2.78 4.54 -9.31
C PHE A 194 -2.97 5.79 -10.18
N LEU A 195 -1.93 6.36 -10.81
CA LEU A 195 -2.04 7.54 -11.67
C LEU A 195 -2.32 7.13 -13.12
N LYS A 196 -3.18 7.90 -13.81
CA LYS A 196 -3.49 7.70 -15.24
C LYS A 196 -2.33 8.10 -16.15
N HIS A 197 -1.71 9.22 -15.86
CA HIS A 197 -0.62 9.82 -16.63
C HIS A 197 0.50 10.27 -15.68
N PRO A 198 1.29 9.33 -15.11
CA PRO A 198 2.32 9.70 -14.14
C PRO A 198 3.43 10.52 -14.79
N LYS A 199 3.89 11.55 -14.08
CA LYS A 199 5.02 12.40 -14.46
C LYS A 199 6.17 12.23 -13.48
N GLY A 200 7.30 12.87 -13.79
CA GLY A 200 8.50 12.81 -12.96
C GLY A 200 9.26 11.49 -13.12
N ILE A 201 9.98 11.10 -12.08
CA ILE A 201 10.80 9.87 -12.08
C ILE A 201 9.94 8.72 -11.58
N ARG A 202 9.63 7.75 -12.46
CA ARG A 202 8.70 6.63 -12.23
C ARG A 202 9.30 5.25 -12.50
N ASP A 203 10.52 5.20 -13.05
CA ASP A 203 11.31 3.97 -13.15
C ASP A 203 12.08 3.74 -11.85
N ILE A 204 12.06 2.53 -11.32
CA ILE A 204 12.71 2.17 -10.04
C ILE A 204 14.23 2.34 -10.14
N SER A 205 14.83 1.95 -11.25
CA SER A 205 16.27 2.08 -11.44
C SER A 205 16.68 3.55 -11.50
N GLU A 206 15.95 4.37 -12.27
CA GLU A 206 16.15 5.81 -12.35
C GLU A 206 15.92 6.51 -11.00
N TRP A 207 14.97 6.02 -10.21
CA TRP A 207 14.75 6.52 -8.85
C TRP A 207 15.99 6.31 -7.98
N TYR A 208 16.55 5.09 -7.95
CA TYR A 208 17.75 4.81 -7.17
C TYR A 208 18.99 5.54 -7.71
N ILE A 209 19.16 5.65 -9.02
CA ILE A 209 20.19 6.50 -9.63
C ILE A 209 20.04 7.94 -9.13
N SER A 210 18.82 8.45 -9.08
CA SER A 210 18.53 9.81 -8.62
C SER A 210 18.86 10.04 -7.14
N THR A 211 18.83 9.01 -6.30
CA THR A 211 19.30 9.13 -4.90
C THR A 211 20.80 9.45 -4.80
N VAL A 212 21.55 9.28 -5.88
CA VAL A 212 22.98 9.59 -5.96
C VAL A 212 23.26 10.86 -6.76
N ILE A 213 22.68 10.97 -7.98
CA ILE A 213 23.02 12.06 -8.91
C ILE A 213 22.04 13.24 -8.88
N ARG A 214 20.81 13.08 -8.37
CA ARG A 214 19.76 14.12 -8.29
C ARG A 214 19.27 14.29 -6.84
N ARG A 215 20.21 14.35 -5.88
CA ARG A 215 19.89 14.34 -4.44
C ARG A 215 18.99 15.50 -4.03
N ASP A 216 19.23 16.71 -4.55
CA ASP A 216 18.43 17.89 -4.22
C ASP A 216 16.99 17.74 -4.70
N TYR A 217 16.78 17.12 -5.88
CA TYR A 217 15.47 16.76 -6.38
C TYR A 217 14.73 15.83 -5.42
N ILE A 218 15.38 14.74 -4.99
CA ILE A 218 14.79 13.78 -4.05
C ILE A 218 14.52 14.42 -2.68
N HIS A 219 15.43 15.28 -2.20
CA HIS A 219 15.21 16.03 -0.95
C HIS A 219 13.99 16.94 -1.03
N GLU A 220 13.78 17.65 -2.13
CA GLU A 220 12.60 18.51 -2.32
C GLU A 220 11.32 17.67 -2.33
N VAL A 221 11.29 16.55 -3.08
CA VAL A 221 10.15 15.63 -3.08
C VAL A 221 9.84 15.13 -1.67
N PHE A 222 10.83 14.61 -0.95
CA PHE A 222 10.61 14.06 0.40
C PHE A 222 10.23 15.13 1.42
N SER A 223 10.78 16.35 1.30
CA SER A 223 10.43 17.47 2.18
C SER A 223 8.96 17.82 2.05
N ARG A 224 8.48 18.03 0.82
CA ARG A 224 7.09 18.36 0.53
C ARG A 224 6.13 17.23 0.89
N GLN A 225 6.49 16.00 0.53
CA GLN A 225 5.72 14.82 0.93
C GLN A 225 5.58 14.74 2.46
N CYS A 226 6.66 14.95 3.20
CA CYS A 226 6.67 14.91 4.65
C CYS A 226 5.78 15.99 5.27
N GLU A 227 5.84 17.23 4.77
CA GLU A 227 4.97 18.33 5.23
C GLU A 227 3.49 17.99 5.05
N ILE A 228 3.12 17.47 3.87
CA ILE A 228 1.75 17.04 3.56
C ILE A 228 1.33 15.88 4.46
N ALA A 229 2.21 14.88 4.63
CA ALA A 229 1.92 13.72 5.46
C ALA A 229 1.67 14.11 6.93
N LEU A 230 2.47 14.99 7.50
CA LEU A 230 2.30 15.47 8.87
C LEU A 230 0.98 16.25 9.05
N ALA A 231 0.64 17.12 8.09
CA ALA A 231 -0.63 17.83 8.09
C ALA A 231 -1.84 16.86 8.00
N ASN A 232 -1.73 15.83 7.17
CA ASN A 232 -2.76 14.80 7.03
C ASN A 232 -2.88 13.95 8.31
N LEU A 233 -1.77 13.54 8.92
CA LEU A 233 -1.78 12.81 10.20
C LEU A 233 -2.44 13.63 11.32
N ALA A 234 -2.17 14.95 11.39
CA ALA A 234 -2.82 15.83 12.35
C ALA A 234 -4.33 15.88 12.15
N ARG A 235 -4.79 15.94 10.89
CA ARG A 235 -6.20 15.97 10.55
C ARG A 235 -6.89 14.63 10.85
N ILE A 236 -6.21 13.52 10.56
CA ILE A 236 -6.71 12.17 10.89
C ILE A 236 -6.82 12.01 12.40
N HIS A 237 -5.76 12.36 13.16
CA HIS A 237 -5.79 12.27 14.63
C HIS A 237 -6.90 13.14 15.25
N ALA A 238 -7.12 14.33 14.72
CA ALA A 238 -8.26 15.17 15.17
C ALA A 238 -9.63 14.50 14.95
N ALA A 239 -9.76 13.61 13.96
CA ALA A 239 -11.01 12.92 13.63
C ALA A 239 -11.22 11.62 14.41
N ILE A 240 -10.16 10.86 14.72
CA ILE A 240 -10.24 9.51 15.31
C ILE A 240 -9.60 9.41 16.71
N GLY A 241 -8.84 10.43 17.15
CA GLY A 241 -8.09 10.38 18.41
C GLY A 241 -7.13 9.22 18.47
N ASP A 242 -7.03 8.58 19.63
CA ASP A 242 -6.15 7.44 19.90
C ASP A 242 -6.83 6.07 19.72
N ALA A 243 -7.84 5.98 18.84
CA ALA A 243 -8.59 4.74 18.59
C ALA A 243 -7.82 3.70 17.74
N VAL A 244 -6.57 3.99 17.36
CA VAL A 244 -5.65 3.10 16.63
C VAL A 244 -4.50 2.73 17.56
N ASP A 245 -4.12 1.44 17.58
CA ASP A 245 -2.99 0.96 18.38
C ASP A 245 -1.67 1.09 17.64
N VAL A 246 -1.66 0.74 16.34
CA VAL A 246 -0.46 0.70 15.51
C VAL A 246 -0.71 1.38 14.17
N VAL A 247 0.18 2.29 13.79
CA VAL A 247 0.21 2.90 12.45
C VAL A 247 1.33 2.30 11.62
N PHE A 248 0.98 1.75 10.47
CA PHE A 248 1.92 1.31 9.47
C PHE A 248 2.48 2.52 8.73
N VAL A 249 3.74 2.85 9.01
CA VAL A 249 4.40 4.04 8.44
C VAL A 249 4.76 3.80 6.98
N CYS A 250 5.39 2.67 6.66
CA CYS A 250 5.71 2.30 5.28
C CYS A 250 6.16 0.84 5.15
N GLY A 251 6.14 0.36 3.88
CA GLY A 251 6.78 -0.85 3.43
C GLY A 251 8.01 -0.61 2.55
N THR A 252 8.63 0.58 2.63
CA THR A 252 9.80 0.91 1.81
C THR A 252 10.94 -0.05 2.08
N ASP A 253 11.33 -0.81 1.05
CA ASP A 253 12.44 -1.74 1.09
C ASP A 253 13.77 -1.02 0.89
N PHE A 254 14.79 -1.40 1.68
CA PHE A 254 16.15 -0.85 1.58
C PHE A 254 17.19 -1.92 1.23
N GLY A 255 16.76 -3.14 1.00
CA GLY A 255 17.68 -4.23 0.69
C GLY A 255 17.14 -5.23 -0.32
N THR A 256 18.08 -5.94 -0.94
CA THR A 256 17.87 -7.16 -1.71
C THR A 256 18.19 -8.38 -0.84
N GLN A 257 18.24 -9.57 -1.43
CA GLN A 257 18.66 -10.78 -0.71
C GLN A 257 20.13 -10.76 -0.26
N THR A 258 20.97 -9.94 -0.87
CA THR A 258 22.42 -9.97 -0.68
C THR A 258 23.08 -8.61 -0.45
N SER A 259 22.34 -7.50 -0.60
CA SER A 259 22.87 -6.14 -0.46
C SER A 259 21.80 -5.13 -0.13
N THR A 260 22.21 -3.95 0.36
CA THR A 260 21.33 -2.78 0.50
C THR A 260 21.18 -2.05 -0.83
N PHE A 261 20.04 -1.39 -1.05
CA PHE A 261 19.80 -0.53 -2.23
C PHE A 261 20.60 0.76 -2.19
N CYS A 262 20.93 1.26 -1.02
CA CYS A 262 21.74 2.46 -0.86
C CYS A 262 22.73 2.28 0.29
N SER A 263 23.78 3.12 0.33
CA SER A 263 24.72 3.12 1.43
C SER A 263 24.06 3.60 2.74
N PRO A 264 24.59 3.21 3.92
CA PRO A 264 24.14 3.75 5.20
C PRO A 264 24.20 5.28 5.26
N ASP A 265 25.16 5.92 4.60
CA ASP A 265 25.29 7.38 4.55
C ASP A 265 24.20 8.01 3.70
N THR A 266 23.83 7.39 2.57
CA THR A 266 22.67 7.81 1.77
C THR A 266 21.39 7.69 2.57
N PHE A 267 21.17 6.57 3.27
CA PHE A 267 20.01 6.41 4.14
C PHE A 267 19.96 7.50 5.22
N LYS A 268 21.05 7.72 5.95
CA LYS A 268 21.13 8.71 7.02
C LYS A 268 20.88 10.15 6.55
N SER A 269 21.35 10.50 5.36
CA SER A 269 21.23 11.87 4.84
C SER A 269 19.94 12.11 4.08
N LEU A 270 19.41 11.10 3.36
CA LEU A 270 18.29 11.29 2.44
C LEU A 270 16.95 10.79 3.00
N TYR A 271 16.92 9.67 3.71
CA TYR A 271 15.67 9.03 4.19
C TYR A 271 15.40 9.25 5.67
N MET A 272 16.41 9.03 6.51
CA MET A 272 16.27 9.08 7.98
C MET A 272 15.67 10.39 8.50
N PRO A 273 16.01 11.59 7.98
CA PRO A 273 15.46 12.85 8.50
C PRO A 273 13.93 12.91 8.42
N TYR A 274 13.34 12.37 7.36
CA TYR A 274 11.90 12.39 7.12
C TYR A 274 11.18 11.33 7.96
N TYR A 275 11.69 10.10 8.01
CA TYR A 275 11.15 9.09 8.92
C TYR A 275 11.22 9.50 10.38
N LYS A 276 12.31 10.17 10.77
CA LYS A 276 12.46 10.71 12.13
C LYS A 276 11.37 11.75 12.43
N LYS A 277 11.14 12.72 11.54
CA LYS A 277 10.07 13.71 11.70
C LYS A 277 8.69 13.07 11.86
N VAL A 278 8.36 12.07 11.01
CA VAL A 278 7.09 11.35 11.10
C VAL A 278 6.94 10.62 12.43
N ASN A 279 7.95 9.85 12.84
CA ASN A 279 7.92 9.13 14.11
C ASN A 279 7.86 10.06 15.33
N GLU A 280 8.64 11.14 15.33
CA GLU A 280 8.62 12.15 16.40
C GLU A 280 7.25 12.81 16.51
N TRP A 281 6.62 13.12 15.38
CA TRP A 281 5.29 13.69 15.39
C TRP A 281 4.27 12.69 15.97
N ILE A 282 4.25 11.45 15.46
CA ILE A 282 3.31 10.41 15.93
C ILE A 282 3.48 10.18 17.43
N HIS A 283 4.69 9.93 17.91
CA HIS A 283 4.95 9.63 19.31
C HIS A 283 4.78 10.83 20.25
N GLY A 284 4.92 12.06 19.74
CA GLY A 284 4.75 13.29 20.52
C GLY A 284 3.29 13.76 20.63
N HIS A 285 2.41 13.35 19.71
CA HIS A 285 1.04 13.86 19.63
C HIS A 285 -0.05 12.79 19.82
N THR A 286 0.30 11.51 19.77
CA THR A 286 -0.63 10.40 19.83
C THR A 286 -0.14 9.29 20.77
N ARG A 287 -1.02 8.34 21.07
CA ARG A 287 -0.65 7.07 21.74
C ARG A 287 -0.32 5.96 20.75
N TRP A 288 -0.40 6.22 19.44
CA TRP A 288 -0.16 5.25 18.40
C TRP A 288 1.28 4.73 18.46
N ARG A 289 1.46 3.44 18.21
CA ARG A 289 2.76 2.83 17.95
C ARG A 289 3.03 2.85 16.46
N THR A 290 4.29 2.87 16.07
CA THR A 290 4.68 2.84 14.66
C THR A 290 5.20 1.47 14.26
N PHE A 291 4.81 1.02 13.08
CA PHE A 291 5.29 -0.20 12.45
C PHE A 291 5.88 0.13 11.07
N LYS A 292 7.06 -0.42 10.79
CA LYS A 292 7.72 -0.31 9.49
C LYS A 292 8.13 -1.69 9.02
N HIS A 293 7.77 -2.02 7.79
CA HIS A 293 8.29 -3.18 7.08
C HIS A 293 9.47 -2.78 6.20
N CYS A 294 10.43 -3.69 6.04
CA CYS A 294 11.53 -3.57 5.11
C CYS A 294 11.98 -4.97 4.72
N CYS A 295 11.90 -5.30 3.43
CA CYS A 295 12.44 -6.54 2.90
C CYS A 295 13.95 -6.44 2.67
N GLY A 296 14.59 -7.63 2.59
CA GLY A 296 15.97 -7.78 2.21
C GLY A 296 16.95 -7.81 3.37
N SER A 297 18.24 -7.89 3.04
CA SER A 297 19.32 -7.85 4.02
C SER A 297 19.70 -6.39 4.29
N ALA A 298 18.95 -5.76 5.20
CA ALA A 298 19.15 -4.36 5.60
C ALA A 298 19.62 -4.26 7.06
#